data_268946cf5229af50768fb8115b3891cd
#
_entry.id   268946cf5229af50768fb8115b3891cd
#
_cell.length_a   1.000
_cell.length_b   1.000
_cell.length_c   1.000
_cell.angle_alpha   90.00
_cell.angle_beta   90.00
_cell.angle_gamma   90.00
#
_symmetry.space_group_name_H-M   'P 1'
#
loop_
_entity.id
_entity.type
_entity.pdbx_description
1 polymer ?
#
loop_
_entity_poly.entity_id
_entity_poly.type
_entity_poly.pdbx_seq_one_letter_code
_entity_poly.pdbx_strand_id
1 'polypeptide(L)'
;LSRMLLKAILGFVMRVLFRPKVEGLDGIPGSGPVILAGNHVTFIDSLFLSLIVERRTKRQVYFIAKDEYVKGKGVKGRLMAWFFTTAGMIPVDRDGGHGGVAALMTGRRVLEEGKLFGIYPEGTRSPDGRLYRGRTGIARLTLMTGAPVVPFALIGTDKVQPGGKGMPRVAPVTCRFGAPLDFSRYDGMDRDRYVLRAVTDEVMSEVMRLSGQEYVDVYATKAKAA
;
A
#
# COMPACT_ATOMS: atom_id res chain seq x y z
N LEU A 1 17.89 -14.66 13.11
CA LEU A 1 17.11 -13.63 13.80
C LEU A 1 15.64 -13.96 13.65
N SER A 2 14.85 -14.00 14.75
CA SER A 2 13.42 -14.27 14.60
C SER A 2 12.72 -13.10 13.88
N ARG A 3 11.65 -13.41 13.10
CA ARG A 3 10.87 -12.36 12.41
C ARG A 3 10.35 -11.28 13.36
N MET A 4 9.98 -11.69 14.57
CA MET A 4 9.54 -10.76 15.62
C MET A 4 10.64 -9.81 16.07
N LEU A 5 11.85 -10.30 16.27
CA LEU A 5 13.00 -9.49 16.68
C LEU A 5 13.38 -8.48 15.60
N LEU A 6 13.39 -8.89 14.31
CA LEU A 6 13.64 -7.96 13.21
C LEU A 6 12.59 -6.83 13.18
N LYS A 7 11.31 -7.17 13.25
CA LYS A 7 10.24 -6.17 13.27
C LYS A 7 10.35 -5.23 14.47
N ALA A 8 10.71 -5.75 15.65
CA ALA A 8 10.93 -4.95 16.84
C ALA A 8 12.08 -3.95 16.65
N ILE A 9 13.22 -4.42 16.11
CA ILE A 9 14.38 -3.57 15.82
C ILE A 9 14.01 -2.49 14.78
N LEU A 10 13.40 -2.88 13.65
CA LEU A 10 12.99 -1.93 12.60
C LEU A 10 11.97 -0.92 13.13
N GLY A 11 11.00 -1.36 13.92
CA GLY A 11 10.01 -0.49 14.55
C GLY A 11 10.62 0.47 15.55
N PHE A 12 11.62 0.03 16.32
CA PHE A 12 12.38 0.89 17.22
C PHE A 12 13.19 1.94 16.45
N VAL A 13 13.97 1.52 15.45
CA VAL A 13 14.77 2.40 14.59
C VAL A 13 13.86 3.44 13.90
N MET A 14 12.75 3.01 13.30
CA MET A 14 11.79 3.90 12.66
C MET A 14 11.26 4.96 13.65
N ARG A 15 10.91 4.53 14.87
CA ARG A 15 10.38 5.43 15.90
C ARG A 15 11.41 6.46 16.39
N VAL A 16 12.66 6.04 16.59
CA VAL A 16 13.73 6.90 17.13
C VAL A 16 14.20 7.90 16.07
N LEU A 17 14.45 7.40 14.86
CA LEU A 17 15.03 8.20 13.78
C LEU A 17 13.99 9.08 13.07
N PHE A 18 12.82 8.52 12.74
CA PHE A 18 11.83 9.23 11.90
C PHE A 18 10.68 9.82 12.70
N ARG A 19 10.44 9.34 13.95
CA ARG A 19 9.38 9.82 14.85
C ARG A 19 8.06 10.10 14.12
N PRO A 20 7.49 9.13 13.40
CA PRO A 20 6.35 9.36 12.54
C PRO A 20 5.16 9.92 13.31
N LYS A 21 4.60 11.01 12.83
CA LYS A 21 3.30 11.51 13.30
C LYS A 21 2.21 10.63 12.71
N VAL A 22 1.32 10.09 13.55
CA VAL A 22 0.27 9.17 13.12
C VAL A 22 -1.08 9.73 13.54
N GLU A 23 -1.99 9.88 12.59
CA GLU A 23 -3.32 10.46 12.78
C GLU A 23 -4.39 9.49 12.24
N GLY A 24 -5.52 9.34 12.93
CA GLY A 24 -6.69 8.58 12.48
C GLY A 24 -6.54 7.06 12.49
N LEU A 25 -5.48 6.50 13.05
CA LEU A 25 -5.19 5.06 13.04
C LEU A 25 -6.27 4.22 13.74
N ASP A 26 -6.95 4.78 14.72
CA ASP A 26 -8.01 4.11 15.49
C ASP A 26 -9.27 3.82 14.64
N GLY A 27 -9.37 4.43 13.44
CA GLY A 27 -10.40 4.13 12.44
C GLY A 27 -10.21 2.80 11.72
N ILE A 28 -9.07 2.11 11.87
CA ILE A 28 -8.89 0.79 11.25
C ILE A 28 -9.68 -0.26 12.03
N PRO A 29 -10.60 -1.01 11.40
CA PRO A 29 -11.33 -2.09 12.05
C PRO A 29 -10.42 -3.11 12.75
N GLY A 30 -10.75 -3.46 13.98
CA GLY A 30 -9.95 -4.36 14.82
C GLY A 30 -9.94 -5.82 14.32
N SER A 31 -10.93 -6.22 13.54
CA SER A 31 -11.09 -7.57 12.98
C SER A 31 -11.68 -7.52 11.56
N GLY A 32 -11.72 -8.65 10.89
CA GLY A 32 -12.26 -8.77 9.53
C GLY A 32 -11.31 -8.22 8.44
N PRO A 33 -11.69 -8.38 7.17
CA PRO A 33 -10.90 -7.88 6.05
C PRO A 33 -10.90 -6.36 5.98
N VAL A 34 -9.77 -5.76 5.64
CA VAL A 34 -9.66 -4.31 5.39
C VAL A 34 -8.67 -4.05 4.26
N ILE A 35 -9.02 -3.19 3.34
CA ILE A 35 -8.12 -2.66 2.32
C ILE A 35 -7.55 -1.33 2.82
N LEU A 36 -6.23 -1.24 2.93
CA LEU A 36 -5.54 0.01 3.19
C LEU A 36 -5.07 0.59 1.85
N ALA A 37 -5.59 1.75 1.46
CA ALA A 37 -5.32 2.36 0.16
C ALA A 37 -4.63 3.72 0.30
N GLY A 38 -3.50 3.93 -0.37
CA GLY A 38 -2.76 5.19 -0.22
C GLY A 38 -1.89 5.57 -1.39
N ASN A 39 -1.21 6.71 -1.24
CA ASN A 39 -0.22 7.24 -2.17
C ASN A 39 1.09 6.46 -2.13
N HIS A 40 1.82 6.44 -3.24
CA HIS A 40 3.08 5.70 -3.35
C HIS A 40 4.19 6.55 -3.98
N VAL A 41 5.16 6.93 -3.18
CA VAL A 41 6.27 7.76 -3.62
C VAL A 41 7.60 7.00 -3.59
N THR A 42 7.82 6.20 -2.54
CA THR A 42 9.07 5.48 -2.33
C THR A 42 8.84 4.00 -2.04
N PHE A 43 9.88 3.17 -2.17
CA PHE A 43 9.73 1.74 -1.86
C PHE A 43 9.57 1.47 -0.35
N ILE A 44 10.01 2.40 0.50
CA ILE A 44 9.92 2.28 1.97
C ILE A 44 8.51 2.57 2.51
N ASP A 45 7.59 3.09 1.68
CA ASP A 45 6.21 3.41 2.10
C ASP A 45 5.51 2.20 2.73
N SER A 46 5.62 1.05 2.09
CA SER A 46 5.03 -0.19 2.61
C SER A 46 5.62 -0.64 3.93
N LEU A 47 6.92 -0.41 4.14
CA LEU A 47 7.58 -0.71 5.41
C LEU A 47 7.06 0.22 6.52
N PHE A 48 7.00 1.53 6.27
CA PHE A 48 6.44 2.49 7.23
C PHE A 48 5.02 2.14 7.60
N LEU A 49 4.15 1.91 6.61
CA LEU A 49 2.76 1.55 6.86
C LEU A 49 2.66 0.25 7.67
N SER A 50 3.38 -0.81 7.28
CA SER A 50 3.36 -2.09 8.00
C SER A 50 3.75 -1.93 9.47
N LEU A 51 4.86 -1.25 9.75
CA LEU A 51 5.37 -1.09 11.11
C LEU A 51 4.43 -0.21 11.99
N ILE A 52 3.83 0.83 11.40
CA ILE A 52 2.88 1.71 12.09
C ILE A 52 1.61 0.94 12.44
N VAL A 53 0.99 0.29 11.45
CA VAL A 53 -0.29 -0.41 11.62
C VAL A 53 -0.13 -1.62 12.54
N GLU A 54 0.86 -2.49 12.29
CA GLU A 54 1.06 -3.72 13.07
C GLU A 54 1.34 -3.42 14.54
N ARG A 55 2.08 -2.36 14.83
CA ARG A 55 2.37 -1.97 16.21
C ARG A 55 1.10 -1.64 17.01
N ARG A 56 0.17 -0.91 16.41
CA ARG A 56 -1.04 -0.43 17.08
C ARG A 56 -2.16 -1.47 17.08
N THR A 57 -2.40 -2.09 15.92
CA THR A 57 -3.52 -3.01 15.71
C THR A 57 -3.16 -4.47 15.99
N LYS A 58 -1.87 -4.82 16.11
CA LYS A 58 -1.34 -6.19 16.16
C LYS A 58 -1.68 -7.02 14.93
N ARG A 59 -2.12 -6.39 13.84
CA ARG A 59 -2.51 -7.02 12.59
C ARG A 59 -1.48 -6.71 11.52
N GLN A 60 -0.98 -7.76 10.85
CA GLN A 60 -0.03 -7.63 9.76
C GLN A 60 -0.72 -7.11 8.51
N VAL A 61 -0.09 -6.14 7.83
CA VAL A 61 -0.50 -5.68 6.50
C VAL A 61 0.22 -6.50 5.44
N TYR A 62 -0.51 -6.99 4.47
CA TYR A 62 0.03 -7.72 3.32
C TYR A 62 0.01 -6.85 2.08
N PHE A 63 1.10 -6.88 1.32
CA PHE A 63 1.26 -6.16 0.05
C PHE A 63 1.67 -7.11 -1.05
N ILE A 64 1.42 -6.72 -2.29
CA ILE A 64 1.97 -7.42 -3.44
C ILE A 64 3.27 -6.74 -3.86
N ALA A 65 4.32 -7.53 -3.98
CA ALA A 65 5.61 -7.12 -4.50
C ALA A 65 5.90 -7.84 -5.83
N LYS A 66 6.73 -7.23 -6.69
CA LYS A 66 7.30 -7.95 -7.84
C LYS A 66 8.16 -9.10 -7.33
N ASP A 67 8.05 -10.25 -7.95
CA ASP A 67 8.78 -11.46 -7.55
C ASP A 67 10.31 -11.31 -7.67
N GLU A 68 10.79 -10.43 -8.57
CA GLU A 68 12.21 -10.06 -8.71
C GLU A 68 12.85 -9.64 -7.36
N TYR A 69 12.09 -8.99 -6.47
CA TYR A 69 12.60 -8.58 -5.15
C TYR A 69 12.81 -9.75 -4.20
N VAL A 70 12.18 -10.89 -4.47
CA VAL A 70 12.20 -12.08 -3.61
C VAL A 70 13.02 -13.22 -4.23
N LYS A 71 13.20 -13.24 -5.54
CA LYS A 71 13.94 -14.27 -6.29
C LYS A 71 15.46 -14.02 -6.40
N GLY A 72 16.01 -13.07 -5.67
CA GLY A 72 17.44 -12.77 -5.72
C GLY A 72 18.32 -13.98 -5.40
N LYS A 73 19.41 -14.17 -6.17
CA LYS A 73 20.35 -15.29 -6.00
C LYS A 73 21.37 -15.02 -4.87
N GLY A 74 21.88 -16.10 -4.28
CA GLY A 74 22.93 -16.04 -3.26
C GLY A 74 22.43 -15.56 -1.89
N VAL A 75 23.37 -15.31 -0.96
CA VAL A 75 23.08 -14.93 0.44
C VAL A 75 22.33 -13.61 0.52
N LYS A 76 22.72 -12.63 -0.29
CA LYS A 76 22.04 -11.31 -0.36
C LYS A 76 20.58 -11.44 -0.83
N GLY A 77 20.32 -12.25 -1.85
CA GLY A 77 18.97 -12.52 -2.34
C GLY A 77 18.11 -13.22 -1.29
N ARG A 78 18.64 -14.21 -0.57
CA ARG A 78 17.93 -14.90 0.52
C ARG A 78 17.61 -13.95 1.69
N LEU A 79 18.53 -13.05 2.04
CA LEU A 79 18.30 -12.04 3.07
C LEU A 79 17.22 -11.06 2.66
N MET A 80 17.24 -10.59 1.41
CA MET A 80 16.19 -9.71 0.87
C MET A 80 14.83 -10.40 0.82
N ALA A 81 14.77 -11.64 0.33
CA ALA A 81 13.55 -12.43 0.34
C ALA A 81 12.96 -12.59 1.74
N TRP A 82 13.81 -12.94 2.71
CA TRP A 82 13.41 -13.04 4.10
C TRP A 82 12.90 -11.71 4.67
N PHE A 83 13.58 -10.58 4.35
CA PHE A 83 13.15 -9.24 4.74
C PHE A 83 11.78 -8.89 4.16
N PHE A 84 11.58 -9.03 2.85
CA PHE A 84 10.31 -8.71 2.19
C PHE A 84 9.16 -9.59 2.69
N THR A 85 9.36 -10.88 2.82
CA THR A 85 8.32 -11.78 3.35
C THR A 85 7.99 -11.48 4.81
N THR A 86 8.97 -11.07 5.61
CA THR A 86 8.74 -10.62 7.00
C THR A 86 7.93 -9.34 7.05
N ALA A 87 8.13 -8.42 6.09
CA ALA A 87 7.35 -7.19 5.96
C ALA A 87 5.94 -7.41 5.37
N GLY A 88 5.50 -8.66 5.16
CA GLY A 88 4.17 -8.96 4.60
C GLY A 88 4.09 -8.86 3.07
N MET A 89 5.20 -8.77 2.38
CA MET A 89 5.23 -8.74 0.92
C MET A 89 4.99 -10.12 0.33
N ILE A 90 3.97 -10.24 -0.50
CA ILE A 90 3.64 -11.46 -1.25
C ILE A 90 4.20 -11.30 -2.67
N PRO A 91 5.16 -12.15 -3.09
CA PRO A 91 5.68 -12.08 -4.44
C PRO A 91 4.63 -12.53 -5.46
N VAL A 92 4.45 -11.74 -6.50
CA VAL A 92 3.58 -12.06 -7.63
C VAL A 92 4.33 -11.76 -8.91
N ASP A 93 4.31 -12.73 -9.82
CA ASP A 93 4.80 -12.54 -11.18
C ASP A 93 3.89 -11.52 -11.90
N ARG A 94 4.48 -10.43 -12.35
CA ARG A 94 3.80 -9.38 -13.07
C ARG A 94 4.16 -9.33 -14.55
N ASP A 95 5.02 -10.23 -15.00
CA ASP A 95 5.42 -10.32 -16.39
C ASP A 95 4.40 -11.14 -17.20
N GLY A 96 4.22 -10.84 -18.45
CA GLY A 96 3.34 -11.60 -19.35
C GLY A 96 1.86 -11.18 -19.41
N GLY A 97 1.51 -9.95 -19.10
CA GLY A 97 0.15 -9.41 -19.30
C GLY A 97 -0.92 -9.87 -18.29
N HIS A 98 -0.70 -10.94 -17.54
CA HIS A 98 -1.61 -11.49 -16.53
C HIS A 98 -1.30 -11.01 -15.11
N GLY A 99 -0.25 -10.25 -14.90
CA GLY A 99 0.20 -9.79 -13.58
C GLY A 99 -0.85 -9.01 -12.78
N GLY A 100 -1.72 -8.27 -13.48
CA GLY A 100 -2.84 -7.58 -12.84
C GLY A 100 -3.89 -8.53 -12.27
N VAL A 101 -4.19 -9.62 -12.97
CA VAL A 101 -5.15 -10.64 -12.52
C VAL A 101 -4.56 -11.42 -11.34
N ALA A 102 -3.31 -11.86 -11.44
CA ALA A 102 -2.63 -12.59 -10.36
C ALA A 102 -2.56 -11.75 -9.08
N ALA A 103 -2.27 -10.45 -9.21
CA ALA A 103 -2.28 -9.49 -8.11
C ALA A 103 -3.67 -9.37 -7.47
N LEU A 104 -4.72 -9.24 -8.31
CA LEU A 104 -6.11 -9.14 -7.84
C LEU A 104 -6.53 -10.40 -7.06
N MET A 105 -6.26 -11.59 -7.60
CA MET A 105 -6.61 -12.87 -6.96
C MET A 105 -5.84 -13.10 -5.65
N THR A 106 -4.59 -12.68 -5.60
CA THR A 106 -3.80 -12.74 -4.36
C THR A 106 -4.36 -11.79 -3.29
N GLY A 107 -4.70 -10.57 -3.66
CA GLY A 107 -5.34 -9.61 -2.75
C GLY A 107 -6.69 -10.11 -2.24
N ARG A 108 -7.51 -10.66 -3.13
CA ARG A 108 -8.79 -11.30 -2.78
C ARG A 108 -8.61 -12.39 -1.72
N ARG A 109 -7.69 -13.34 -1.93
CA ARG A 109 -7.42 -14.41 -0.97
C ARG A 109 -7.01 -13.88 0.41
N VAL A 110 -6.13 -12.86 0.46
CA VAL A 110 -5.72 -12.22 1.71
C VAL A 110 -6.91 -11.63 2.46
N LEU A 111 -7.83 -10.99 1.75
CA LEU A 111 -9.04 -10.40 2.32
C LEU A 111 -10.04 -11.48 2.77
N GLU A 112 -10.25 -12.53 1.99
CA GLU A 112 -11.11 -13.67 2.37
C GLU A 112 -10.61 -14.39 3.63
N GLU A 113 -9.30 -14.33 3.92
CA GLU A 113 -8.71 -14.79 5.18
C GLU A 113 -8.88 -13.80 6.35
N GLY A 114 -9.64 -12.70 6.17
CA GLY A 114 -9.90 -11.69 7.20
C GLY A 114 -8.70 -10.80 7.52
N LYS A 115 -7.71 -10.68 6.62
CA LYS A 115 -6.45 -9.95 6.83
C LYS A 115 -6.49 -8.53 6.29
N LEU A 116 -5.46 -7.72 6.66
CA LEU A 116 -5.25 -6.39 6.11
C LEU A 116 -4.48 -6.48 4.80
N PHE A 117 -4.99 -5.83 3.76
CA PHE A 117 -4.33 -5.77 2.45
C PHE A 117 -4.00 -4.32 2.09
N GLY A 118 -2.73 -4.03 1.89
CA GLY A 118 -2.25 -2.72 1.45
C GLY A 118 -2.16 -2.63 -0.07
N ILE A 119 -2.71 -1.58 -0.63
CA ILE A 119 -2.69 -1.32 -2.06
C ILE A 119 -2.36 0.14 -2.35
N TYR A 120 -1.61 0.35 -3.41
CA TYR A 120 -1.37 1.66 -3.99
C TYR A 120 -2.14 1.74 -5.32
N PRO A 121 -3.27 2.44 -5.37
CA PRO A 121 -4.15 2.42 -6.53
C PRO A 121 -3.49 2.95 -7.81
N GLU A 122 -2.49 3.82 -7.70
CA GLU A 122 -1.68 4.29 -8.84
C GLU A 122 -0.99 3.15 -9.60
N GLY A 123 -0.76 2.00 -8.94
CA GLY A 123 -0.13 0.80 -9.50
C GLY A 123 1.37 0.90 -9.70
N THR A 124 1.96 2.05 -9.45
CA THR A 124 3.42 2.30 -9.46
C THR A 124 3.73 3.53 -8.60
N ARG A 125 5.00 3.72 -8.25
CA ARG A 125 5.44 4.92 -7.53
C ARG A 125 5.25 6.17 -8.39
N SER A 126 4.85 7.27 -7.75
CA SER A 126 4.82 8.58 -8.38
C SER A 126 6.21 8.97 -8.90
N PRO A 127 6.34 9.54 -10.10
CA PRO A 127 7.62 10.00 -10.62
C PRO A 127 8.13 11.29 -9.98
N ASP A 128 7.24 12.15 -9.50
CA ASP A 128 7.51 13.54 -9.13
C ASP A 128 6.86 13.98 -7.79
N GLY A 129 6.21 13.03 -7.10
CA GLY A 129 5.55 13.30 -5.82
C GLY A 129 4.10 13.75 -5.94
N ARG A 130 3.54 13.94 -7.14
CA ARG A 130 2.11 14.21 -7.34
C ARG A 130 1.30 12.91 -7.21
N LEU A 131 0.00 13.02 -7.00
CA LEU A 131 -0.93 11.90 -6.95
C LEU A 131 -1.53 11.64 -8.33
N TYR A 132 -1.38 10.43 -8.83
CA TYR A 132 -1.81 10.05 -10.18
C TYR A 132 -3.10 9.23 -10.16
N ARG A 133 -3.78 9.20 -11.31
CA ARG A 133 -5.02 8.46 -11.51
C ARG A 133 -4.91 7.01 -11.05
N GLY A 134 -5.83 6.58 -10.17
CA GLY A 134 -5.91 5.21 -9.67
C GLY A 134 -6.43 4.22 -10.71
N ARG A 135 -5.92 3.00 -10.65
CA ARG A 135 -6.42 1.85 -11.42
C ARG A 135 -7.58 1.18 -10.68
N THR A 136 -8.51 0.62 -11.42
CA THR A 136 -9.76 0.05 -10.88
C THR A 136 -9.61 -1.28 -10.12
N GLY A 137 -8.39 -1.76 -9.92
CA GLY A 137 -8.13 -2.99 -9.14
C GLY A 137 -8.62 -2.90 -7.69
N ILE A 138 -8.52 -1.72 -7.08
CA ILE A 138 -9.03 -1.49 -5.72
C ILE A 138 -10.56 -1.62 -5.66
N ALA A 139 -11.27 -1.02 -6.62
CA ALA A 139 -12.72 -1.12 -6.70
C ALA A 139 -13.19 -2.58 -6.89
N ARG A 140 -12.49 -3.34 -7.74
CA ARG A 140 -12.78 -4.77 -7.89
C ARG A 140 -12.58 -5.52 -6.57
N LEU A 141 -11.50 -5.28 -5.84
CA LEU A 141 -11.23 -5.96 -4.58
C LEU A 141 -12.33 -5.68 -3.55
N THR A 142 -12.67 -4.42 -3.32
CA THR A 142 -13.71 -4.08 -2.32
C THR A 142 -15.08 -4.66 -2.71
N LEU A 143 -15.50 -4.56 -3.98
CA LEU A 143 -16.79 -5.08 -4.43
C LEU A 143 -16.85 -6.62 -4.47
N MET A 144 -15.74 -7.32 -4.73
CA MET A 144 -15.69 -8.79 -4.71
C MET A 144 -15.64 -9.37 -3.29
N THR A 145 -15.16 -8.61 -2.30
CA THR A 145 -14.90 -9.14 -0.95
C THR A 145 -15.75 -8.49 0.14
N GLY A 146 -16.47 -7.40 -0.17
CA GLY A 146 -17.17 -6.58 0.82
C GLY A 146 -16.24 -5.87 1.81
N ALA A 147 -14.91 -5.93 1.61
CA ALA A 147 -13.95 -5.34 2.52
C ALA A 147 -14.01 -3.81 2.48
N PRO A 148 -14.16 -3.11 3.62
CA PRO A 148 -14.09 -1.66 3.65
C PRO A 148 -12.69 -1.17 3.26
N VAL A 149 -12.63 0.02 2.66
CA VAL A 149 -11.39 0.68 2.29
C VAL A 149 -11.06 1.76 3.31
N VAL A 150 -9.91 1.66 3.96
CA VAL A 150 -9.37 2.73 4.80
C VAL A 150 -8.32 3.48 3.98
N PRO A 151 -8.62 4.70 3.53
CA PRO A 151 -7.66 5.52 2.81
C PRO A 151 -6.57 6.00 3.77
N PHE A 152 -5.32 6.06 3.29
CA PHE A 152 -4.22 6.63 4.05
C PHE A 152 -3.33 7.51 3.17
N ALA A 153 -2.53 8.35 3.82
CA ALA A 153 -1.46 9.10 3.17
C ALA A 153 -0.16 9.00 3.95
N LEU A 154 0.94 8.75 3.23
CA LEU A 154 2.30 8.89 3.74
C LEU A 154 2.90 10.17 3.17
N ILE A 155 3.30 11.08 4.06
CA ILE A 155 3.79 12.42 3.74
C ILE A 155 5.22 12.54 4.25
N GLY A 156 6.14 12.99 3.41
CA GLY A 156 7.55 13.19 3.75
C GLY A 156 8.45 11.99 3.47
N THR A 157 7.93 10.87 2.97
CA THR A 157 8.75 9.72 2.56
C THR A 157 9.63 10.02 1.34
N ASP A 158 9.23 10.96 0.49
CA ASP A 158 10.04 11.56 -0.58
C ASP A 158 11.33 12.21 -0.05
N LYS A 159 11.27 12.84 1.13
CA LYS A 159 12.42 13.45 1.80
C LYS A 159 13.32 12.40 2.47
N VAL A 160 12.71 11.32 2.97
CA VAL A 160 13.45 10.16 3.49
C VAL A 160 14.26 9.49 2.39
N GLN A 161 13.67 9.34 1.21
CA GLN A 161 14.35 8.70 0.08
C GLN A 161 14.10 9.48 -1.22
N PRO A 162 14.86 10.57 -1.44
CA PRO A 162 14.71 11.41 -2.63
C PRO A 162 14.87 10.59 -3.92
N GLY A 163 13.93 10.78 -4.85
CA GLY A 163 13.88 10.03 -6.11
C GLY A 163 13.66 8.52 -5.95
N GLY A 164 13.26 8.06 -4.76
CA GLY A 164 12.98 6.64 -4.47
C GLY A 164 14.21 5.74 -4.58
N LYS A 165 15.42 6.27 -4.47
CA LYS A 165 16.70 5.56 -4.60
C LYS A 165 17.69 6.00 -3.51
N GLY A 166 18.72 5.17 -3.30
CA GLY A 166 19.80 5.47 -2.36
C GLY A 166 19.48 5.14 -0.90
N MET A 167 20.40 5.53 0.00
CA MET A 167 20.24 5.33 1.44
C MET A 167 19.18 6.26 2.02
N PRO A 168 18.28 5.76 2.89
CA PRO A 168 17.31 6.60 3.57
C PRO A 168 17.98 7.70 4.42
N ARG A 169 17.43 8.91 4.37
CA ARG A 169 17.82 10.04 5.22
C ARG A 169 16.81 10.22 6.33
N VAL A 170 17.25 10.70 7.47
CA VAL A 170 16.34 11.05 8.56
C VAL A 170 15.56 12.30 8.18
N ALA A 171 14.24 12.16 8.07
CA ALA A 171 13.31 13.24 7.77
C ALA A 171 11.97 12.99 8.48
N PRO A 172 11.20 14.05 8.79
CA PRO A 172 9.86 13.89 9.36
C PRO A 172 8.93 13.14 8.41
N VAL A 173 8.19 12.17 8.96
CA VAL A 173 7.17 11.43 8.23
C VAL A 173 5.83 11.58 8.96
N THR A 174 4.77 11.81 8.21
CA THR A 174 3.41 11.78 8.75
C THR A 174 2.61 10.68 8.04
N CYS A 175 1.87 9.89 8.82
CA CYS A 175 0.92 8.92 8.30
C CYS A 175 -0.48 9.30 8.76
N ARG A 176 -1.37 9.63 7.82
CA ARG A 176 -2.78 9.97 8.09
C ARG A 176 -3.68 8.87 7.58
N PHE A 177 -4.65 8.49 8.40
CA PHE A 177 -5.71 7.55 8.00
C PHE A 177 -7.04 8.30 7.96
N GLY A 178 -7.85 7.99 6.95
CA GLY A 178 -9.22 8.45 6.82
C GLY A 178 -10.21 7.49 7.49
N ALA A 179 -11.47 7.87 7.47
CA ALA A 179 -12.56 6.99 7.87
C ALA A 179 -12.70 5.81 6.89
N PRO A 180 -13.14 4.64 7.35
CA PRO A 180 -13.46 3.52 6.46
C PRO A 180 -14.55 3.93 5.46
N LEU A 181 -14.31 3.63 4.19
CA LEU A 181 -15.27 3.79 3.10
C LEU A 181 -15.97 2.45 2.87
N ASP A 182 -17.28 2.48 2.92
CA ASP A 182 -18.14 1.34 2.63
C ASP A 182 -18.76 1.49 1.23
N PHE A 183 -18.64 0.43 0.44
CA PHE A 183 -19.14 0.38 -0.92
C PHE A 183 -20.26 -0.67 -1.12
N SER A 184 -20.89 -1.14 -0.04
CA SER A 184 -21.97 -2.13 -0.06
C SER A 184 -23.15 -1.69 -0.95
N ARG A 185 -23.35 -0.38 -1.13
CA ARG A 185 -24.34 0.18 -2.07
C ARG A 185 -24.15 -0.23 -3.54
N TYR A 186 -22.99 -0.82 -3.87
CA TYR A 186 -22.65 -1.30 -5.21
C TYR A 186 -22.47 -2.83 -5.26
N ASP A 187 -23.00 -3.57 -4.29
CA ASP A 187 -22.90 -5.03 -4.26
C ASP A 187 -23.41 -5.65 -5.57
N GLY A 188 -22.66 -6.62 -6.08
CA GLY A 188 -22.95 -7.27 -7.36
C GLY A 188 -22.50 -6.51 -8.62
N MET A 189 -21.96 -5.29 -8.48
CA MET A 189 -21.53 -4.45 -9.61
C MET A 189 -20.00 -4.49 -9.86
N ASP A 190 -19.33 -5.56 -9.44
CA ASP A 190 -17.86 -5.72 -9.55
C ASP A 190 -17.32 -5.79 -10.99
N ARG A 191 -18.24 -5.86 -11.99
CA ARG A 191 -17.93 -5.85 -13.43
C ARG A 191 -18.33 -4.57 -14.15
N ASP A 192 -19.14 -3.73 -13.52
CA ASP A 192 -19.57 -2.46 -14.12
C ASP A 192 -18.41 -1.46 -14.14
N ARG A 193 -17.99 -1.06 -15.35
CA ARG A 193 -16.85 -0.17 -15.55
C ARG A 193 -17.05 1.23 -14.95
N TYR A 194 -18.27 1.72 -14.92
CA TYR A 194 -18.60 3.04 -14.39
C TYR A 194 -18.57 3.02 -12.86
N VAL A 195 -19.15 1.99 -12.24
CA VAL A 195 -19.08 1.76 -10.80
C VAL A 195 -17.65 1.58 -10.35
N LEU A 196 -16.86 0.73 -11.05
CA LEU A 196 -15.44 0.54 -10.75
C LEU A 196 -14.66 1.86 -10.82
N ARG A 197 -14.98 2.73 -11.78
CA ARG A 197 -14.33 4.03 -11.88
C ARG A 197 -14.76 4.95 -10.74
N ALA A 198 -16.06 5.06 -10.46
CA ALA A 198 -16.61 5.90 -9.40
C ALA A 198 -16.03 5.53 -8.02
N VAL A 199 -16.03 4.24 -7.67
CA VAL A 199 -15.43 3.74 -6.42
C VAL A 199 -13.95 4.08 -6.34
N THR A 200 -13.21 3.89 -7.44
CA THR A 200 -11.77 4.23 -7.46
C THR A 200 -11.53 5.72 -7.28
N ASP A 201 -12.34 6.56 -7.93
CA ASP A 201 -12.21 8.02 -7.86
C ASP A 201 -12.55 8.54 -6.45
N GLU A 202 -13.55 7.95 -5.79
CA GLU A 202 -13.89 8.26 -4.40
C GLU A 202 -12.73 7.95 -3.46
N VAL A 203 -12.11 6.77 -3.59
CA VAL A 203 -10.90 6.42 -2.82
C VAL A 203 -9.75 7.39 -3.10
N MET A 204 -9.49 7.71 -4.37
CA MET A 204 -8.40 8.62 -4.75
C MET A 204 -8.65 10.05 -4.24
N SER A 205 -9.89 10.51 -4.22
CA SER A 205 -10.28 11.81 -3.65
C SER A 205 -9.92 11.87 -2.15
N GLU A 206 -10.21 10.81 -1.39
CA GLU A 206 -9.84 10.75 0.02
C GLU A 206 -8.32 10.69 0.22
N VAL A 207 -7.59 9.93 -0.59
CA VAL A 207 -6.12 9.92 -0.56
C VAL A 207 -5.55 11.30 -0.88
N MET A 208 -6.10 12.01 -1.85
CA MET A 208 -5.74 13.39 -2.19
C MET A 208 -5.97 14.34 -1.01
N ARG A 209 -7.15 14.28 -0.40
CA ARG A 209 -7.50 15.09 0.78
C ARG A 209 -6.54 14.87 1.95
N LEU A 210 -6.17 13.61 2.23
CA LEU A 210 -5.26 13.23 3.33
C LEU A 210 -3.82 13.65 3.05
N SER A 211 -3.35 13.48 1.81
CA SER A 211 -1.96 13.73 1.42
C SER A 211 -1.69 15.21 1.14
N GLY A 212 -2.69 15.94 0.66
CA GLY A 212 -2.53 17.31 0.14
C GLY A 212 -1.74 17.37 -1.18
N GLN A 213 -1.56 16.24 -1.87
CA GLN A 213 -0.87 16.19 -3.16
C GLN A 213 -1.74 16.75 -4.28
N GLU A 214 -1.09 17.40 -5.26
CA GLU A 214 -1.72 17.76 -6.53
C GLU A 214 -2.14 16.48 -7.26
N TYR A 215 -3.41 16.42 -7.69
CA TYR A 215 -3.93 15.29 -8.45
C TYR A 215 -3.75 15.49 -9.95
N VAL A 216 -3.25 14.46 -10.61
CA VAL A 216 -3.03 14.45 -12.06
C VAL A 216 -3.88 13.33 -12.68
N ASP A 217 -4.88 13.68 -13.50
CA ASP A 217 -5.82 12.73 -14.10
C ASP A 217 -5.23 11.96 -15.29
N VAL A 218 -4.00 11.45 -15.12
CA VAL A 218 -3.37 10.49 -16.03
C VAL A 218 -2.73 9.37 -15.22
N TYR A 219 -2.52 8.22 -15.84
CA TYR A 219 -1.82 7.12 -15.17
C TYR A 219 -0.33 7.42 -15.02
N ALA A 220 0.23 7.19 -13.84
CA ALA A 220 1.65 7.41 -13.54
C ALA A 220 2.61 6.69 -14.53
N THR A 221 2.18 5.56 -15.10
CA THR A 221 2.95 4.86 -16.13
C THR A 221 3.08 5.65 -17.43
N LYS A 222 2.08 6.47 -17.79
CA LYS A 222 2.16 7.38 -18.94
C LYS A 222 3.08 8.55 -18.65
N ALA A 223 2.96 9.14 -17.45
CA ALA A 223 3.81 10.25 -17.03
C ALA A 223 5.32 9.88 -16.93
N LYS A 224 5.63 8.60 -16.72
CA LYS A 224 7.03 8.10 -16.72
C LYS A 224 7.60 7.88 -18.12
N ALA A 225 6.75 7.72 -19.10
CA ALA A 225 7.15 7.45 -20.48
C ALA A 225 7.28 8.74 -21.31
N ALA A 226 6.76 9.85 -20.81
CA ALA A 226 6.92 11.21 -21.36
C ALA A 226 8.17 11.88 -20.82
#